data_bad9ab2fddb6aa73fdbc1fd278597c27
#
_entry.id   bad9ab2fddb6aa73fdbc1fd278597c27
#
_cell.length_a   1.000
_cell.length_b   1.000
_cell.length_c   1.000
_cell.angle_alpha   90.00
_cell.angle_beta   90.00
_cell.angle_gamma   90.00
#
_symmetry.space_group_name_H-M   'P 1'
#
loop_
_entity.id
_entity.type
_entity.pdbx_description
1 polymer ?
#
loop_
_entity_poly.entity_id
_entity_poly.type
_entity_poly.pdbx_seq_one_letter_code
_entity_poly.pdbx_strand_id
1 'polypeptide(L)'
;MILPASIKKTWKLLATAFICPLTLIGVGIQQQPLQAQQNPTKTNVAALPDGIYLYGDSPQPNQVLQNYIVFQRQNDRVVGAIYAPRSDFACFTGKIQGNTLYGKAVSAGKIQTVEVNTQLTNLHSIRTISSNDRRILSMCQQTARANISR
;
A
#
# COMPACT_ATOMS: atom_id res chain seq x y z
N MET A 1 1.73 3.31 44.68
CA MET A 1 0.76 2.53 45.49
C MET A 1 -0.23 1.84 44.58
N ILE A 2 -0.20 0.53 44.64
CA ILE A 2 -1.25 -0.45 44.38
C ILE A 2 -1.59 -0.76 42.89
N LEU A 3 -0.97 -1.83 42.38
CA LEU A 3 -1.52 -2.77 41.40
C LEU A 3 -2.59 -3.64 42.10
N PRO A 4 -3.60 -4.14 41.40
CA PRO A 4 -3.92 -5.56 41.52
C PRO A 4 -4.09 -6.28 40.19
N ALA A 5 -3.51 -7.38 40.12
CA ALA A 5 -3.97 -8.78 40.24
C ALA A 5 -4.37 -9.44 38.91
N SER A 6 -3.47 -10.34 38.57
CA SER A 6 -3.58 -11.48 37.64
C SER A 6 -4.82 -12.35 37.92
N ILE A 7 -5.64 -12.60 36.91
CA ILE A 7 -6.67 -13.64 36.93
C ILE A 7 -6.21 -14.79 36.05
N LYS A 8 -5.64 -15.82 36.69
CA LYS A 8 -5.42 -17.13 36.07
C LYS A 8 -6.75 -17.89 36.02
N LYS A 9 -7.29 -18.11 34.84
CA LYS A 9 -8.48 -18.94 34.60
C LYS A 9 -8.02 -20.35 34.24
N THR A 10 -8.00 -21.21 35.25
CA THR A 10 -7.79 -22.66 35.10
C THR A 10 -9.05 -23.30 34.50
N TRP A 11 -8.91 -23.91 33.32
CA TRP A 11 -9.97 -24.70 32.70
C TRP A 11 -9.75 -26.16 33.07
N LYS A 12 -10.68 -26.72 33.84
CA LYS A 12 -10.71 -28.13 34.19
C LYS A 12 -11.17 -28.96 32.99
N LEU A 13 -10.35 -29.94 32.63
CA LEU A 13 -10.66 -31.01 31.70
C LEU A 13 -11.73 -31.94 32.33
N LEU A 14 -12.86 -32.07 31.65
CA LEU A 14 -13.80 -33.19 31.86
C LEU A 14 -13.64 -34.14 30.69
N ALA A 15 -13.00 -35.25 30.95
CA ALA A 15 -12.96 -36.39 30.05
C ALA A 15 -14.28 -37.17 30.14
N THR A 16 -15.04 -37.19 29.07
CA THR A 16 -16.15 -38.15 28.88
C THR A 16 -15.76 -39.11 27.78
N ALA A 17 -15.54 -40.36 28.18
CA ALA A 17 -15.36 -41.49 27.30
C ALA A 17 -16.69 -41.85 26.63
N PHE A 18 -16.79 -41.76 25.32
CA PHE A 18 -17.85 -42.35 24.53
C PHE A 18 -17.29 -43.50 23.70
N ILE A 19 -17.77 -44.69 24.07
CA ILE A 19 -17.58 -45.94 23.32
C ILE A 19 -18.47 -45.82 22.07
N CYS A 20 -17.92 -45.91 20.90
CA CYS A 20 -18.68 -45.93 19.64
C CYS A 20 -18.50 -47.28 18.93
N PRO A 21 -19.59 -47.96 18.51
CA PRO A 21 -19.49 -49.23 17.82
C PRO A 21 -19.03 -49.10 16.37
N LEU A 22 -18.30 -50.11 15.90
CA LEU A 22 -17.90 -50.31 14.51
C LEU A 22 -19.13 -50.31 13.59
N THR A 23 -19.15 -49.39 12.61
CA THR A 23 -19.87 -49.60 11.35
C THR A 23 -18.91 -49.33 10.20
N LEU A 24 -18.64 -50.38 9.45
CA LEU A 24 -18.01 -50.40 8.11
C LEU A 24 -18.86 -49.62 7.15
N ILE A 25 -18.19 -49.07 6.09
CA ILE A 25 -18.67 -48.78 4.74
C ILE A 25 -18.58 -47.31 4.40
N GLY A 26 -17.83 -47.04 3.36
CA GLY A 26 -17.93 -45.82 2.55
C GLY A 26 -16.59 -45.09 2.41
N VAL A 27 -15.74 -45.55 1.45
CA VAL A 27 -14.64 -44.74 0.95
C VAL A 27 -15.21 -43.58 0.14
N GLY A 28 -15.61 -42.56 0.83
CA GLY A 28 -15.90 -41.27 0.21
C GLY A 28 -14.59 -40.51 0.09
N ILE A 29 -14.05 -40.40 -1.11
CA ILE A 29 -12.97 -39.49 -1.43
C ILE A 29 -13.54 -38.08 -1.31
N GLN A 30 -13.41 -37.47 -0.14
CA GLN A 30 -13.67 -36.04 0.02
C GLN A 30 -12.51 -35.29 -0.65
N GLN A 31 -12.76 -34.87 -1.88
CA GLN A 31 -11.96 -33.84 -2.53
C GLN A 31 -12.17 -32.55 -1.75
N GLN A 32 -11.25 -32.26 -0.82
CA GLN A 32 -11.15 -30.93 -0.23
C GLN A 32 -10.80 -29.96 -1.37
N PRO A 33 -11.60 -28.89 -1.59
CA PRO A 33 -11.16 -27.84 -2.50
C PRO A 33 -9.89 -27.23 -1.93
N LEU A 34 -8.81 -27.31 -2.68
CA LEU A 34 -7.59 -26.55 -2.44
C LEU A 34 -7.99 -25.08 -2.41
N GLN A 35 -8.18 -24.55 -1.20
CA GLN A 35 -8.22 -23.11 -1.00
C GLN A 35 -6.83 -22.61 -1.37
N ALA A 36 -6.72 -22.06 -2.56
CA ALA A 36 -5.56 -21.31 -2.97
C ALA A 36 -5.38 -20.19 -1.93
N GLN A 37 -4.44 -20.36 -1.01
CA GLN A 37 -3.94 -19.27 -0.19
C GLN A 37 -3.43 -18.22 -1.16
N GLN A 38 -4.20 -17.16 -1.34
CA GLN A 38 -3.75 -15.95 -2.00
C GLN A 38 -2.70 -15.33 -1.08
N ASN A 39 -1.46 -15.76 -1.22
CA ASN A 39 -0.33 -15.01 -0.70
C ASN A 39 -0.47 -13.60 -1.25
N PRO A 40 -0.39 -12.54 -0.40
CA PRO A 40 -0.33 -11.19 -0.90
C PRO A 40 0.90 -11.11 -1.79
N THR A 41 0.67 -11.07 -3.10
CA THR A 41 1.73 -10.96 -4.09
C THR A 41 2.44 -9.64 -3.82
N LYS A 42 3.66 -9.69 -3.26
CA LYS A 42 4.55 -8.52 -3.18
C LYS A 42 4.75 -8.07 -4.62
N THR A 43 3.99 -7.07 -5.02
CA THR A 43 4.05 -6.52 -6.37
C THR A 43 5.46 -6.00 -6.57
N ASN A 44 6.21 -6.61 -7.48
CA ASN A 44 7.52 -6.10 -7.87
C ASN A 44 7.31 -4.78 -8.61
N VAL A 45 7.56 -3.67 -7.94
CA VAL A 45 7.27 -2.33 -8.44
C VAL A 45 8.13 -1.97 -9.65
N ALA A 46 9.28 -2.62 -9.82
CA ALA A 46 10.12 -2.45 -11.00
C ALA A 46 9.44 -2.92 -12.30
N ALA A 47 8.45 -3.81 -12.17
CA ALA A 47 7.67 -4.34 -13.31
C ALA A 47 6.36 -3.57 -13.54
N LEU A 48 6.13 -2.42 -12.89
CA LEU A 48 4.93 -1.61 -13.14
C LEU A 48 4.92 -1.14 -14.60
N PRO A 49 3.85 -1.40 -15.37
CA PRO A 49 3.71 -0.85 -16.71
C PRO A 49 3.54 0.68 -16.67
N ASP A 50 3.53 1.31 -17.84
CA ASP A 50 3.19 2.72 -17.94
C ASP A 50 1.76 2.94 -17.48
N GLY A 51 1.53 3.96 -16.66
CA GLY A 51 0.23 4.21 -16.06
C GLY A 51 0.26 5.19 -14.91
N ILE A 52 -0.90 5.38 -14.28
CA ILE A 52 -1.07 6.22 -13.09
C ILE A 52 -1.26 5.31 -11.88
N TYR A 53 -0.56 5.64 -10.80
CA TYR A 53 -0.51 4.86 -9.58
C TYR A 53 -0.74 5.74 -8.36
N LEU A 54 -1.39 5.16 -7.36
CA LEU A 54 -1.61 5.76 -6.05
C LEU A 54 -1.12 4.80 -4.96
N TYR A 55 -0.27 5.30 -4.09
CA TYR A 55 0.20 4.62 -2.90
C TYR A 55 -0.06 5.48 -1.66
N GLY A 56 -0.27 4.87 -0.51
CA GLY A 56 -0.51 5.59 0.74
C GLY A 56 -0.02 4.84 1.97
N ASP A 57 0.15 5.57 3.06
CA ASP A 57 0.42 5.00 4.39
C ASP A 57 -0.77 4.15 4.87
N SER A 58 -1.98 4.42 4.35
CA SER A 58 -3.21 3.66 4.59
C SER A 58 -3.69 2.98 3.30
N PRO A 59 -4.29 1.77 3.38
CA PRO A 59 -4.92 1.13 2.22
C PRO A 59 -6.17 1.84 1.72
N GLN A 60 -6.74 2.74 2.52
CA GLN A 60 -7.91 3.54 2.17
C GLN A 60 -7.49 4.94 1.70
N PRO A 61 -8.05 5.46 0.60
CA PRO A 61 -7.74 6.80 0.13
C PRO A 61 -8.35 7.87 1.06
N ASN A 62 -7.79 9.08 0.97
CA ASN A 62 -8.30 10.30 1.63
C ASN A 62 -8.39 10.27 3.16
N GLN A 63 -7.59 9.45 3.83
CA GLN A 63 -7.51 9.47 5.28
C GLN A 63 -6.71 10.70 5.75
N VAL A 64 -7.29 11.47 6.65
CA VAL A 64 -6.62 12.63 7.26
C VAL A 64 -5.40 12.15 8.05
N LEU A 65 -4.31 12.91 8.04
CA LEU A 65 -3.03 12.61 8.68
C LEU A 65 -2.25 11.43 8.05
N GLN A 66 -2.68 10.95 6.90
CA GLN A 66 -1.95 9.94 6.12
C GLN A 66 -1.32 10.59 4.89
N ASN A 67 -0.13 10.12 4.51
CA ASN A 67 0.52 10.58 3.30
C ASN A 67 0.17 9.69 2.12
N TYR A 68 0.11 10.30 0.95
CA TYR A 68 -0.16 9.64 -0.32
C TYR A 68 0.85 10.08 -1.37
N ILE A 69 1.13 9.18 -2.28
CA ILE A 69 1.96 9.43 -3.46
C ILE A 69 1.15 9.07 -4.69
N VAL A 70 0.76 10.05 -5.48
CA VAL A 70 0.17 9.85 -6.80
C VAL A 70 1.21 10.13 -7.87
N PHE A 71 1.40 9.23 -8.82
CA PHE A 71 2.36 9.45 -9.90
C PHE A 71 1.94 8.80 -11.21
N GLN A 72 2.45 9.35 -12.30
CA GLN A 72 2.43 8.71 -13.60
C GLN A 72 3.83 8.20 -13.94
N ARG A 73 3.90 6.93 -14.36
CA ARG A 73 5.07 6.34 -14.98
C ARG A 73 4.91 6.37 -16.49
N GLN A 74 5.95 6.82 -17.19
CA GLN A 74 6.09 6.75 -18.65
C GLN A 74 7.53 6.34 -18.96
N ASN A 75 7.72 5.14 -19.47
CA ASN A 75 9.02 4.51 -19.63
C ASN A 75 9.77 4.50 -18.28
N ASP A 76 10.97 5.09 -18.22
CA ASP A 76 11.78 5.18 -17.00
C ASP A 76 11.52 6.45 -16.18
N ARG A 77 10.62 7.31 -16.64
CA ARG A 77 10.33 8.57 -15.99
C ARG A 77 9.08 8.49 -15.13
N VAL A 78 9.17 9.10 -13.97
CA VAL A 78 8.05 9.27 -13.06
C VAL A 78 7.85 10.75 -12.77
N VAL A 79 6.60 11.21 -12.87
CA VAL A 79 6.17 12.55 -12.44
C VAL A 79 5.00 12.36 -11.50
N GLY A 80 5.02 13.02 -10.36
CA GLY A 80 3.96 12.85 -9.38
C GLY A 80 3.92 13.91 -8.29
N ALA A 81 3.12 13.61 -7.28
CA ALA A 81 2.95 14.42 -6.09
C ALA A 81 2.99 13.57 -4.82
N ILE A 82 3.55 14.15 -3.76
CA ILE A 82 3.41 13.69 -2.38
C ILE A 82 2.49 14.67 -1.69
N TYR A 83 1.45 14.17 -1.03
CA TYR A 83 0.45 15.01 -0.39
C TYR A 83 -0.20 14.31 0.82
N ALA A 84 -0.77 15.10 1.72
CA ALA A 84 -1.74 14.65 2.71
C ALA A 84 -3.09 15.34 2.44
N PRO A 85 -4.23 14.68 2.67
CA PRO A 85 -5.53 15.30 2.49
C PRO A 85 -5.68 16.58 3.31
N ARG A 86 -6.19 17.64 2.71
CA ARG A 86 -6.36 18.98 3.30
C ARG A 86 -5.04 19.71 3.61
N SER A 87 -3.93 19.29 3.03
CA SER A 87 -2.63 19.93 3.16
C SER A 87 -2.10 20.30 1.76
N ASP A 88 -0.98 21.06 1.75
CA ASP A 88 -0.24 21.31 0.54
C ASP A 88 0.36 20.03 -0.04
N PHE A 89 0.72 20.09 -1.32
CA PHE A 89 1.39 18.99 -2.00
C PHE A 89 2.77 19.43 -2.52
N ALA A 90 3.65 18.46 -2.66
CA ALA A 90 4.95 18.64 -3.30
C ALA A 90 5.00 17.86 -4.61
N CYS A 91 5.33 18.54 -5.71
CA CYS A 91 5.56 17.89 -6.99
C CYS A 91 6.93 17.27 -7.03
N PHE A 92 7.06 16.06 -7.60
CA PHE A 92 8.35 15.43 -7.81
C PHE A 92 8.51 14.89 -9.23
N THR A 93 9.76 14.77 -9.65
CA THR A 93 10.18 14.03 -10.83
C THR A 93 11.25 13.02 -10.44
N GLY A 94 11.25 11.86 -11.10
CA GLY A 94 12.17 10.80 -10.71
C GLY A 94 12.09 9.56 -11.58
N LYS A 95 12.52 8.44 -11.00
CA LYS A 95 12.51 7.10 -11.60
C LYS A 95 12.24 6.05 -10.54
N ILE A 96 11.84 4.86 -10.96
CA ILE A 96 11.71 3.69 -10.10
C ILE A 96 12.88 2.76 -10.40
N GLN A 97 13.59 2.36 -9.35
CA GLN A 97 14.66 1.36 -9.42
C GLN A 97 14.36 0.26 -8.40
N GLY A 98 14.17 -0.96 -8.87
CA GLY A 98 13.64 -2.02 -8.04
C GLY A 98 12.27 -1.63 -7.46
N ASN A 99 12.15 -1.63 -6.15
CA ASN A 99 10.93 -1.24 -5.44
C ASN A 99 11.00 0.18 -4.85
N THR A 100 12.00 0.97 -5.23
CA THR A 100 12.25 2.29 -4.65
C THR A 100 12.01 3.39 -5.68
N LEU A 101 11.22 4.36 -5.28
CA LEU A 101 11.03 5.63 -5.99
C LEU A 101 12.12 6.59 -5.59
N TYR A 102 12.95 6.97 -6.54
CA TYR A 102 13.99 8.00 -6.40
C TYR A 102 13.60 9.24 -7.17
N GLY A 103 13.80 10.42 -6.59
CA GLY A 103 13.47 11.66 -7.27
C GLY A 103 13.82 12.91 -6.49
N LYS A 104 13.35 14.03 -7.01
CA LYS A 104 13.46 15.34 -6.39
C LYS A 104 12.08 15.98 -6.31
N ALA A 105 11.70 16.42 -5.14
CA ALA A 105 10.43 17.10 -4.89
C ALA A 105 10.63 18.60 -4.64
N VAL A 106 9.69 19.38 -5.15
CA VAL A 106 9.60 20.82 -4.91
C VAL A 106 8.23 21.10 -4.34
N SER A 107 8.15 21.67 -3.14
CA SER A 107 6.89 22.11 -2.54
C SER A 107 6.39 23.40 -3.22
N ALA A 108 5.07 23.52 -3.33
CA ALA A 108 4.44 24.73 -3.86
C ALA A 108 4.90 25.96 -3.05
N GLY A 109 5.43 26.97 -3.74
CA GLY A 109 5.90 28.22 -3.13
C GLY A 109 7.26 28.16 -2.41
N LYS A 110 7.97 27.03 -2.46
CA LYS A 110 9.34 26.91 -1.92
C LYS A 110 10.35 26.66 -3.04
N ILE A 111 11.52 27.31 -2.94
CA ILE A 111 12.63 27.13 -3.90
C ILE A 111 13.46 25.87 -3.55
N GLN A 112 13.26 25.31 -2.36
CA GLN A 112 14.04 24.16 -1.88
C GLN A 112 13.60 22.87 -2.53
N THR A 113 14.56 22.16 -3.07
CA THR A 113 14.40 20.79 -3.57
C THR A 113 14.72 19.80 -2.45
N VAL A 114 13.85 18.82 -2.26
CA VAL A 114 14.03 17.73 -1.30
C VAL A 114 14.20 16.42 -2.06
N GLU A 115 15.17 15.61 -1.65
CA GLU A 115 15.36 14.28 -2.21
C GLU A 115 14.18 13.35 -1.82
N VAL A 116 13.67 12.62 -2.80
CA VAL A 116 12.66 11.58 -2.62
C VAL A 116 13.35 10.22 -2.71
N ASN A 117 13.24 9.45 -1.64
CA ASN A 117 13.72 8.08 -1.57
C ASN A 117 12.69 7.25 -0.79
N THR A 118 11.76 6.62 -1.51
CA THR A 118 10.63 5.95 -0.90
C THR A 118 10.51 4.52 -1.40
N GLN A 119 10.54 3.56 -0.47
CA GLN A 119 10.25 2.16 -0.78
C GLN A 119 8.74 1.96 -0.93
N LEU A 120 8.27 1.71 -2.14
CA LEU A 120 6.86 1.53 -2.46
C LEU A 120 6.27 0.25 -1.84
N THR A 121 7.11 -0.72 -1.51
CA THR A 121 6.69 -1.94 -0.78
C THR A 121 6.28 -1.69 0.67
N ASN A 122 6.66 -0.56 1.24
CA ASN A 122 6.26 -0.15 2.59
C ASN A 122 4.92 0.60 2.59
N LEU A 123 4.37 0.88 1.41
CA LEU A 123 3.12 1.59 1.21
C LEU A 123 2.03 0.66 0.67
N HIS A 124 0.79 1.04 0.85
CA HIS A 124 -0.36 0.35 0.29
C HIS A 124 -0.67 0.84 -1.11
N SER A 125 -0.71 -0.08 -2.09
CA SER A 125 -1.19 0.25 -3.44
C SER A 125 -2.71 0.42 -3.41
N ILE A 126 -3.21 1.55 -3.91
CA ILE A 126 -4.61 1.93 -3.92
C ILE A 126 -5.11 1.95 -5.37
N ARG A 127 -6.12 1.13 -5.68
CA ARG A 127 -6.64 0.99 -7.04
C ARG A 127 -7.47 2.19 -7.51
N THR A 128 -8.16 2.82 -6.57
CA THR A 128 -9.07 3.93 -6.89
C THR A 128 -8.32 5.25 -6.87
N ILE A 129 -8.21 5.89 -8.03
CA ILE A 129 -7.60 7.20 -8.20
C ILE A 129 -8.72 8.22 -8.32
N SER A 130 -8.86 9.11 -7.35
CA SER A 130 -9.92 10.12 -7.29
C SER A 130 -9.70 11.24 -8.31
N SER A 131 -10.74 12.05 -8.51
CA SER A 131 -10.63 13.29 -9.30
C SER A 131 -9.61 14.28 -8.72
N ASN A 132 -9.51 14.34 -7.39
CA ASN A 132 -8.52 15.19 -6.72
C ASN A 132 -7.08 14.71 -6.97
N ASP A 133 -6.82 13.38 -6.91
CA ASP A 133 -5.50 12.81 -7.23
C ASP A 133 -5.08 13.16 -8.65
N ARG A 134 -6.01 13.01 -9.61
CA ARG A 134 -5.77 13.35 -11.02
C ARG A 134 -5.49 14.84 -11.21
N ARG A 135 -6.21 15.71 -10.49
CA ARG A 135 -6.00 17.16 -10.52
C ARG A 135 -4.61 17.52 -10.00
N ILE A 136 -4.22 17.01 -8.83
CA ILE A 136 -2.89 17.23 -8.24
C ILE A 136 -1.79 16.74 -9.20
N LEU A 137 -1.94 15.54 -9.72
CA LEU A 137 -1.00 14.96 -10.69
C LEU A 137 -0.86 15.83 -11.94
N SER A 138 -1.97 16.32 -12.50
CA SER A 138 -1.98 17.19 -13.67
C SER A 138 -1.19 18.49 -13.42
N MET A 139 -1.35 19.10 -12.26
CA MET A 139 -0.59 20.29 -11.87
C MET A 139 0.91 20.02 -11.83
N CYS A 140 1.32 18.88 -11.28
CA CYS A 140 2.73 18.48 -11.24
C CYS A 140 3.30 18.16 -12.63
N GLN A 141 2.51 17.58 -13.52
CA GLN A 141 2.92 17.34 -14.90
C GLN A 141 3.16 18.64 -15.66
N GLN A 142 2.30 19.65 -15.47
CA GLN A 142 2.48 20.97 -16.06
C GLN A 142 3.76 21.66 -15.56
N THR A 143 4.01 21.59 -14.26
CA THR A 143 5.24 22.12 -13.65
C THR A 143 6.49 21.42 -14.20
N ALA A 144 6.45 20.10 -14.34
CA ALA A 144 7.57 19.33 -14.87
C ALA A 144 7.89 19.68 -16.33
N ARG A 145 6.87 19.94 -17.16
CA ARG A 145 7.04 20.38 -18.54
C ARG A 145 7.65 21.77 -18.62
N ALA A 146 7.19 22.71 -17.80
CA ALA A 146 7.70 24.08 -17.77
C ALA A 146 9.19 24.15 -17.39
N ASN A 147 9.67 23.21 -16.56
CA ASN A 147 11.09 23.13 -16.16
C ASN A 147 12.01 22.53 -17.23
N ILE A 148 11.47 21.79 -18.19
CA ILE A 148 12.24 21.22 -19.32
C ILE A 148 12.42 22.27 -20.43
N SER A 149 11.53 23.25 -20.51
CA SER A 149 11.51 24.27 -21.56
C SER A 149 12.39 25.49 -21.24
N ARG A 150 13.10 25.48 -20.12
CA ARG A 150 14.05 26.53 -19.69
C ARG A 150 15.48 26.02 -19.79
#